data_fdf99242dc36058b60c81c7cdc61de9b
#
_entry.id   fdf99242dc36058b60c81c7cdc61de9b
#
_cell.length_a   1.000
_cell.length_b   1.000
_cell.length_c   1.000
_cell.angle_alpha   90.00
_cell.angle_beta   90.00
_cell.angle_gamma   90.00
#
_symmetry.space_group_name_H-M   'P 1'
#
loop_
_entity.id
_entity.type
_entity.pdbx_description
1 polymer ?
#
loop_
_entity_poly.entity_id
_entity_poly.type
_entity_poly.pdbx_seq_one_letter_code
_entity_poly.pdbx_strand_id
1 'polypeptide(L)'
;MKLPSISLGHEWKELQKFDKLSDFERSIVFYAENKASMNHFRLLIRELTEKMNLQICYVTSVKDDPIFSSRNQNILPFYIGDGTARTKFFLTLKAKILVMDMPDLHRFHIKRSKKFPVHYVYLFHSMFSIHSYLRKGALNNYDTIFCVGQHHVNEIRETEKVYGLKSKNLINYGYGRLDTLLQEKENFQRINSNIDDLVLIAPSYGSNNLLEKCGLELIDILLKSNFKVILRPHFRTLRDSKKLIDSIKEKFGKNPNFVLEKGIIPSNMFHNSLCLISDWSGISLEYAFALERPVFFIDVPKKINNPDFEKIHCETIETNIRREVGYVISSNELEEIPEKINSLFENTDKFRKQIREIRSKTVFNIGKSAIVGAKYIVKIVDESKAMHKL
;
A
#
# COMPACT_ATOMS: atom_id res chain seq x y z
N MET A 1 35.02 26.69 -31.54
CA MET A 1 34.85 25.57 -30.56
C MET A 1 33.36 25.34 -30.34
N LYS A 2 32.80 24.27 -30.89
CA LYS A 2 31.43 23.86 -30.58
C LYS A 2 31.45 23.22 -29.16
N LEU A 3 30.74 23.81 -28.21
CA LEU A 3 30.51 23.21 -26.90
C LEU A 3 29.92 21.82 -27.09
N PRO A 4 30.39 20.79 -26.37
CA PRO A 4 29.81 19.49 -26.47
C PRO A 4 28.33 19.57 -26.08
N SER A 5 27.44 19.08 -26.94
CA SER A 5 26.03 18.96 -26.63
C SER A 5 25.90 17.98 -25.48
N ILE A 6 25.66 18.49 -24.28
CA ILE A 6 25.29 17.66 -23.14
C ILE A 6 23.96 17.00 -23.51
N SER A 7 24.00 15.74 -23.88
CA SER A 7 22.81 14.94 -24.12
C SER A 7 22.07 14.82 -22.77
N LEU A 8 20.96 15.52 -22.63
CA LEU A 8 20.08 15.39 -21.49
C LEU A 8 19.64 13.93 -21.35
N GLY A 9 19.76 13.34 -20.15
CA GLY A 9 19.28 12.00 -19.85
C GLY A 9 17.79 11.82 -20.20
N HIS A 10 17.35 10.57 -20.27
CA HIS A 10 15.97 10.24 -20.63
C HIS A 10 14.95 10.95 -19.72
N GLU A 11 15.22 11.00 -18.40
CA GLU A 11 14.39 11.65 -17.38
C GLU A 11 14.14 13.13 -17.67
N TRP A 12 15.17 13.84 -18.14
CA TRP A 12 15.06 15.26 -18.48
C TRP A 12 14.27 15.49 -19.77
N LYS A 13 14.37 14.58 -20.73
CA LYS A 13 13.57 14.65 -21.97
C LYS A 13 12.08 14.42 -21.65
N GLU A 14 11.78 13.48 -20.78
CA GLU A 14 10.41 13.21 -20.33
C GLU A 14 9.85 14.39 -19.51
N LEU A 15 10.65 14.98 -18.62
CA LEU A 15 10.25 16.18 -17.89
C LEU A 15 9.96 17.35 -18.84
N GLN A 16 10.78 17.55 -19.88
CA GLN A 16 10.51 18.58 -20.90
C GLN A 16 9.22 18.32 -21.69
N LYS A 17 8.88 17.06 -21.97
CA LYS A 17 7.59 16.71 -22.58
C LYS A 17 6.43 17.09 -21.67
N PHE A 18 6.54 16.73 -20.37
CA PHE A 18 5.53 17.09 -19.37
C PHE A 18 5.37 18.62 -19.27
N ASP A 19 6.46 19.37 -19.22
CA ASP A 19 6.43 20.84 -19.10
C ASP A 19 5.77 21.53 -20.31
N LYS A 20 5.78 20.89 -21.50
CA LYS A 20 5.15 21.40 -22.73
C LYS A 20 3.63 21.14 -22.80
N LEU A 21 3.09 20.29 -21.94
CA LEU A 21 1.65 20.03 -21.89
C LEU A 21 0.88 21.31 -21.56
N SER A 22 -0.32 21.42 -22.09
CA SER A 22 -1.28 22.44 -21.71
C SER A 22 -1.69 22.32 -20.24
N ASP A 23 -2.22 23.39 -19.65
CA ASP A 23 -2.71 23.38 -18.28
C ASP A 23 -3.91 22.42 -18.10
N PHE A 24 -4.63 22.11 -19.16
CA PHE A 24 -5.70 21.14 -19.17
C PHE A 24 -5.13 19.71 -19.09
N GLU A 25 -4.18 19.35 -19.94
CA GLU A 25 -3.58 18.01 -20.00
C GLU A 25 -2.88 17.61 -18.70
N ARG A 26 -2.25 18.55 -18.01
CA ARG A 26 -1.54 18.31 -16.72
C ARG A 26 -2.36 18.66 -15.48
N SER A 27 -3.68 18.85 -15.62
CA SER A 27 -4.51 19.22 -14.47
C SER A 27 -4.56 18.16 -13.37
N ILE A 28 -4.59 16.88 -13.74
CA ILE A 28 -4.61 15.75 -12.80
C ILE A 28 -3.31 14.96 -12.95
N VAL A 29 -2.51 14.91 -11.89
CA VAL A 29 -1.23 14.22 -11.88
C VAL A 29 -1.24 13.15 -10.79
N PHE A 30 -0.80 11.94 -11.13
CA PHE A 30 -0.45 10.88 -10.19
C PHE A 30 1.07 10.73 -10.17
N TYR A 31 1.64 10.58 -8.97
CA TYR A 31 3.06 10.28 -8.83
C TYR A 31 3.28 8.95 -8.15
N ALA A 32 4.04 8.07 -8.80
CA ALA A 32 4.44 6.76 -8.31
C ALA A 32 5.96 6.72 -8.04
N GLU A 33 6.35 6.52 -6.79
CA GLU A 33 7.76 6.35 -6.44
C GLU A 33 8.28 4.94 -6.74
N ASN A 34 7.40 3.94 -6.69
CA ASN A 34 7.74 2.54 -6.91
C ASN A 34 6.59 1.77 -7.59
N LYS A 35 6.87 0.54 -8.04
CA LYS A 35 5.90 -0.30 -8.76
C LYS A 35 4.63 -0.62 -7.95
N ALA A 36 4.72 -0.62 -6.62
CA ALA A 36 3.57 -0.95 -5.76
C ALA A 36 2.51 0.17 -5.72
N SER A 37 2.88 1.42 -6.03
CA SER A 37 1.95 2.56 -6.05
C SER A 37 0.75 2.30 -6.97
N MET A 38 0.95 1.63 -8.10
CA MET A 38 -0.14 1.26 -9.02
C MET A 38 -1.21 0.39 -8.36
N ASN A 39 -0.86 -0.44 -7.38
CA ASN A 39 -1.85 -1.26 -6.66
C ASN A 39 -2.88 -0.41 -5.92
N HIS A 40 -2.49 0.80 -5.50
CA HIS A 40 -3.35 1.73 -4.77
C HIS A 40 -4.09 2.68 -5.71
N PHE A 41 -3.50 3.02 -6.86
CA PHE A 41 -4.06 3.99 -7.82
C PHE A 41 -4.99 3.35 -8.85
N ARG A 42 -4.82 2.05 -9.17
CA ARG A 42 -5.43 1.38 -10.33
C ARG A 42 -6.92 1.66 -10.53
N LEU A 43 -7.74 1.43 -9.51
CA LEU A 43 -9.18 1.62 -9.63
C LEU A 43 -9.56 3.10 -9.77
N LEU A 44 -8.86 3.98 -9.06
CA LEU A 44 -9.10 5.42 -9.12
C LEU A 44 -8.73 5.98 -10.50
N ILE A 45 -7.58 5.56 -11.05
CA ILE A 45 -7.16 5.92 -12.41
C ILE A 45 -8.18 5.41 -13.43
N ARG A 46 -8.61 4.14 -13.30
CA ARG A 46 -9.61 3.55 -14.20
C ARG A 46 -10.94 4.31 -14.15
N GLU A 47 -11.40 4.68 -12.97
CA GLU A 47 -12.64 5.46 -12.82
C GLU A 47 -12.53 6.82 -13.51
N LEU A 48 -11.43 7.55 -13.33
CA LEU A 48 -11.19 8.83 -13.98
C LEU A 48 -11.07 8.70 -15.50
N THR A 49 -10.28 7.71 -15.99
CA THR A 49 -9.91 7.65 -17.41
C THR A 49 -10.88 6.90 -18.29
N GLU A 50 -11.49 5.81 -17.77
CA GLU A 50 -12.40 4.95 -18.55
C GLU A 50 -13.88 5.29 -18.33
N LYS A 51 -14.27 5.68 -17.10
CA LYS A 51 -15.66 5.98 -16.77
C LYS A 51 -16.01 7.45 -16.95
N MET A 52 -15.10 8.34 -16.52
CA MET A 52 -15.31 9.80 -16.64
C MET A 52 -14.65 10.40 -17.88
N ASN A 53 -13.90 9.60 -18.65
CA ASN A 53 -13.18 10.01 -19.86
C ASN A 53 -12.26 11.21 -19.65
N LEU A 54 -11.58 11.26 -18.47
CA LEU A 54 -10.67 12.34 -18.13
C LEU A 54 -9.24 11.93 -18.42
N GLN A 55 -8.45 12.86 -18.92
CA GLN A 55 -7.02 12.67 -19.12
C GLN A 55 -6.26 12.90 -17.82
N ILE A 56 -5.27 12.06 -17.56
CA ILE A 56 -4.35 12.18 -16.43
C ILE A 56 -2.90 12.07 -16.87
N CYS A 57 -1.99 12.72 -16.13
CA CYS A 57 -0.57 12.44 -16.21
C CYS A 57 -0.17 11.42 -15.14
N TYR A 58 0.50 10.36 -15.53
CA TYR A 58 1.11 9.40 -14.62
C TYR A 58 2.63 9.57 -14.63
N VAL A 59 3.16 10.15 -13.57
CA VAL A 59 4.59 10.44 -13.43
C VAL A 59 5.21 9.40 -12.52
N THR A 60 6.27 8.75 -12.97
CA THR A 60 6.88 7.64 -12.22
C THR A 60 8.40 7.76 -12.10
N SER A 61 8.93 7.31 -10.96
CA SER A 61 10.37 7.11 -10.74
C SER A 61 10.85 5.73 -11.20
N VAL A 62 9.97 4.88 -11.71
CA VAL A 62 10.27 3.51 -12.10
C VAL A 62 10.48 3.41 -13.61
N LYS A 63 11.70 3.03 -14.03
CA LYS A 63 12.09 2.99 -15.44
C LYS A 63 11.27 1.98 -16.25
N ASP A 64 10.95 0.85 -15.67
CA ASP A 64 10.21 -0.27 -16.26
C ASP A 64 8.80 -0.40 -15.65
N ASP A 65 8.15 0.74 -15.40
CA ASP A 65 6.78 0.77 -14.89
C ASP A 65 5.82 0.19 -15.95
N PRO A 66 4.94 -0.75 -15.54
CA PRO A 66 3.96 -1.33 -16.47
C PRO A 66 3.04 -0.31 -17.15
N ILE A 67 2.91 0.89 -16.59
CA ILE A 67 2.09 1.96 -17.15
C ILE A 67 2.49 2.33 -18.58
N PHE A 68 3.80 2.20 -18.93
CA PHE A 68 4.28 2.50 -20.28
C PHE A 68 3.74 1.56 -21.34
N SER A 69 3.20 0.40 -20.95
CA SER A 69 2.52 -0.56 -21.83
C SER A 69 1.01 -0.37 -21.86
N SER A 70 0.48 0.64 -21.18
CA SER A 70 -0.96 0.94 -21.16
C SER A 70 -1.44 1.36 -22.55
N ARG A 71 -2.59 0.80 -22.97
CA ARG A 71 -3.28 1.22 -24.21
C ARG A 71 -4.33 2.30 -23.96
N ASN A 72 -4.50 2.75 -22.73
CA ASN A 72 -5.47 3.77 -22.38
C ASN A 72 -4.94 5.16 -22.80
N GLN A 73 -5.56 5.75 -23.83
CA GLN A 73 -5.17 7.04 -24.40
C GLN A 73 -5.37 8.22 -23.44
N ASN A 74 -6.16 8.05 -22.40
CA ASN A 74 -6.36 9.07 -21.35
C ASN A 74 -5.27 9.06 -20.28
N ILE A 75 -4.26 8.21 -20.41
CA ILE A 75 -3.10 8.17 -19.50
C ILE A 75 -1.85 8.65 -20.25
N LEU A 76 -1.27 9.74 -19.79
CA LEU A 76 0.00 10.27 -20.28
C LEU A 76 1.12 9.87 -19.32
N PRO A 77 1.94 8.85 -19.63
CA PRO A 77 3.00 8.39 -18.73
C PRO A 77 4.32 9.14 -18.94
N PHE A 78 5.01 9.47 -17.84
CA PHE A 78 6.32 10.15 -17.85
C PHE A 78 7.28 9.50 -16.86
N TYR A 79 8.49 9.19 -17.32
CA TYR A 79 9.58 8.71 -16.46
C TYR A 79 10.48 9.85 -16.03
N ILE A 80 10.59 10.09 -14.73
CA ILE A 80 11.45 11.16 -14.19
C ILE A 80 12.58 10.67 -13.29
N GLY A 81 12.72 9.35 -13.11
CA GLY A 81 13.74 8.75 -12.26
C GLY A 81 13.64 9.18 -10.79
N ASP A 82 14.73 9.01 -10.06
CA ASP A 82 14.84 9.37 -8.64
C ASP A 82 15.88 10.48 -8.34
N GLY A 83 16.46 11.06 -9.38
CA GLY A 83 17.51 12.07 -9.33
C GLY A 83 17.04 13.52 -9.42
N THR A 84 17.84 14.32 -10.13
CA THR A 84 17.65 15.77 -10.27
C THR A 84 16.40 16.15 -11.06
N ALA A 85 16.03 15.37 -12.07
CA ALA A 85 14.80 15.60 -12.84
C ALA A 85 13.55 15.51 -11.93
N ARG A 86 13.49 14.52 -11.03
CA ARG A 86 12.43 14.40 -10.01
C ARG A 86 12.38 15.62 -9.09
N THR A 87 13.54 16.04 -8.58
CA THR A 87 13.62 17.23 -7.72
C THR A 87 13.10 18.47 -8.46
N LYS A 88 13.50 18.66 -9.71
CA LYS A 88 13.02 19.77 -10.55
C LYS A 88 11.51 19.70 -10.78
N PHE A 89 10.99 18.51 -11.13
CA PHE A 89 9.55 18.28 -11.34
C PHE A 89 8.76 18.80 -10.14
N PHE A 90 9.07 18.34 -8.93
CA PHE A 90 8.32 18.73 -7.72
C PHE A 90 8.42 20.24 -7.43
N LEU A 91 9.60 20.84 -7.58
CA LEU A 91 9.81 22.27 -7.31
C LEU A 91 9.06 23.20 -8.28
N THR A 92 8.79 22.72 -9.50
CA THR A 92 8.17 23.53 -10.57
C THR A 92 6.88 22.95 -11.10
N LEU A 93 6.35 21.91 -10.45
CA LEU A 93 5.10 21.26 -10.84
C LEU A 93 3.99 22.29 -11.04
N LYS A 94 3.39 22.28 -12.22
CA LYS A 94 2.18 23.01 -12.55
C LYS A 94 1.07 22.02 -12.81
N ALA A 95 0.18 21.85 -11.85
CA ALA A 95 -0.99 20.97 -11.90
C ALA A 95 -2.10 21.59 -11.05
N LYS A 96 -3.33 21.16 -11.25
CA LYS A 96 -4.43 21.48 -10.32
C LYS A 96 -4.32 20.60 -9.10
N ILE A 97 -4.09 19.31 -9.30
CA ILE A 97 -4.05 18.31 -8.25
C ILE A 97 -2.92 17.30 -8.50
N LEU A 98 -2.24 16.93 -7.42
CA LEU A 98 -1.28 15.84 -7.39
C LEU A 98 -1.72 14.79 -6.37
N VAL A 99 -1.88 13.54 -6.81
CA VAL A 99 -2.21 12.38 -5.97
C VAL A 99 -0.98 11.52 -5.76
N MET A 100 -0.67 11.18 -4.52
CA MET A 100 0.47 10.34 -4.14
C MET A 100 0.11 9.39 -3.00
N ASP A 101 0.81 8.26 -2.93
CA ASP A 101 0.76 7.30 -1.81
C ASP A 101 2.00 7.39 -0.90
N MET A 102 2.86 8.36 -1.13
CA MET A 102 4.11 8.55 -0.43
C MET A 102 3.96 9.57 0.71
N PRO A 103 4.26 9.19 1.97
CA PRO A 103 4.29 10.13 3.10
C PRO A 103 5.52 11.07 3.03
N ASP A 104 5.66 11.94 4.01
CA ASP A 104 6.83 12.84 4.17
C ASP A 104 6.98 13.92 3.07
N LEU A 105 5.87 14.32 2.41
CA LEU A 105 5.89 15.47 1.50
C LEU A 105 6.52 16.70 2.16
N HIS A 106 7.38 17.40 1.43
CA HIS A 106 8.11 18.60 1.82
C HIS A 106 9.27 18.37 2.81
N ARG A 107 9.52 17.12 3.20
CA ARG A 107 10.54 16.78 4.20
C ARG A 107 11.91 16.47 3.59
N PHE A 108 11.97 15.67 2.53
CA PHE A 108 13.21 15.25 1.86
C PHE A 108 13.35 15.89 0.47
N HIS A 109 13.54 15.08 -0.55
CA HIS A 109 13.70 15.52 -1.93
C HIS A 109 12.39 15.95 -2.58
N ILE A 110 11.26 15.42 -2.11
CA ILE A 110 9.94 15.71 -2.66
C ILE A 110 9.37 16.92 -1.93
N LYS A 111 9.40 18.07 -2.60
CA LYS A 111 8.94 19.35 -2.05
C LYS A 111 7.62 19.76 -2.72
N ARG A 112 6.81 20.53 -2.02
CA ARG A 112 5.67 21.21 -2.68
C ARG A 112 6.19 22.18 -3.72
N SER A 113 5.45 22.34 -4.83
CA SER A 113 5.76 23.35 -5.84
C SER A 113 5.94 24.73 -5.23
N LYS A 114 7.02 25.43 -5.60
CA LYS A 114 7.28 26.80 -5.17
C LYS A 114 6.69 27.83 -6.15
N LYS A 115 6.32 27.39 -7.37
CA LYS A 115 5.89 28.27 -8.44
C LYS A 115 4.37 28.33 -8.61
N PHE A 116 3.69 27.22 -8.32
CA PHE A 116 2.27 27.09 -8.63
C PHE A 116 1.48 26.53 -7.43
N PRO A 117 0.23 26.97 -7.24
CA PRO A 117 -0.65 26.45 -6.21
C PRO A 117 -1.19 25.09 -6.64
N VAL A 118 -0.51 24.00 -6.22
CA VAL A 118 -0.96 22.63 -6.47
C VAL A 118 -1.68 22.11 -5.25
N HIS A 119 -2.82 21.44 -5.43
CA HIS A 119 -3.54 20.73 -4.38
C HIS A 119 -2.98 19.31 -4.22
N TYR A 120 -2.46 18.99 -3.04
CA TYR A 120 -1.79 17.71 -2.77
C TYR A 120 -2.71 16.75 -2.02
N VAL A 121 -2.96 15.59 -2.60
CA VAL A 121 -3.79 14.52 -2.03
C VAL A 121 -2.91 13.34 -1.64
N TYR A 122 -3.04 12.91 -0.39
CA TYR A 122 -2.45 11.67 0.08
C TYR A 122 -3.45 10.52 -0.01
N LEU A 123 -3.04 9.41 -0.61
CA LEU A 123 -3.80 8.18 -0.69
C LEU A 123 -3.05 7.09 0.08
N PHE A 124 -3.73 6.42 1.01
CA PHE A 124 -3.06 5.43 1.85
C PHE A 124 -2.67 4.16 1.08
N HIS A 125 -1.48 3.65 1.41
CA HIS A 125 -0.95 2.38 0.93
C HIS A 125 -1.03 1.26 1.99
N SER A 126 -1.71 1.51 3.11
CA SER A 126 -1.97 0.55 4.19
C SER A 126 -3.23 0.93 4.94
N MET A 127 -3.90 -0.07 5.55
CA MET A 127 -5.07 0.13 6.40
C MET A 127 -4.70 0.34 7.88
N PHE A 128 -3.43 0.20 8.25
CA PHE A 128 -2.96 0.31 9.64
C PHE A 128 -3.00 1.75 10.15
N SER A 129 -2.94 1.88 11.47
CA SER A 129 -2.84 3.16 12.18
C SER A 129 -1.65 3.99 11.71
N ILE A 130 -1.84 5.30 11.63
CA ILE A 130 -0.85 6.22 11.08
C ILE A 130 0.08 6.81 12.14
N HIS A 131 -0.45 7.10 13.33
CA HIS A 131 0.30 7.82 14.37
C HIS A 131 1.48 7.02 14.95
N SER A 132 1.42 5.68 14.94
CA SER A 132 2.52 4.82 15.35
C SER A 132 3.45 4.45 14.19
N TYR A 133 2.89 4.26 12.99
CA TYR A 133 3.60 3.73 11.83
C TYR A 133 4.27 4.81 10.98
N LEU A 134 3.63 5.95 10.73
CA LEU A 134 4.23 7.05 10.00
C LEU A 134 5.09 7.91 10.94
N ARG A 135 6.12 8.52 10.40
CA ARG A 135 6.93 9.48 11.13
C ARG A 135 6.10 10.69 11.55
N LYS A 136 6.44 11.31 12.66
CA LYS A 136 5.84 12.58 13.08
C LYS A 136 5.90 13.60 11.96
N GLY A 137 4.74 14.17 11.62
CA GLY A 137 4.60 15.21 10.59
C GLY A 137 4.59 14.69 9.15
N ALA A 138 4.55 13.38 8.92
CA ALA A 138 4.56 12.78 7.60
C ALA A 138 3.44 13.27 6.67
N LEU A 139 2.29 13.62 7.24
CA LEU A 139 1.11 14.09 6.50
C LEU A 139 0.89 15.61 6.57
N ASN A 140 1.75 16.38 7.25
CA ASN A 140 1.50 17.79 7.54
C ASN A 140 1.36 18.67 6.30
N ASN A 141 2.04 18.30 5.22
CA ASN A 141 2.09 19.12 4.01
C ASN A 141 1.11 18.68 2.91
N TYR A 142 0.17 17.79 3.22
CA TYR A 142 -0.95 17.46 2.34
C TYR A 142 -2.15 18.36 2.61
N ASP A 143 -2.89 18.70 1.58
CA ASP A 143 -4.11 19.50 1.67
C ASP A 143 -5.33 18.62 1.96
N THR A 144 -5.35 17.43 1.35
CA THR A 144 -6.40 16.43 1.51
C THR A 144 -5.82 15.05 1.78
N ILE A 145 -6.53 14.28 2.60
CA ILE A 145 -6.19 12.88 2.90
C ILE A 145 -7.40 12.00 2.60
N PHE A 146 -7.19 10.98 1.79
CA PHE A 146 -8.17 9.95 1.48
C PHE A 146 -8.13 8.87 2.58
N CYS A 147 -8.99 9.00 3.59
CA CYS A 147 -9.02 8.12 4.76
C CYS A 147 -9.61 6.76 4.43
N VAL A 148 -8.98 5.70 4.95
CA VAL A 148 -9.45 4.32 4.78
C VAL A 148 -10.70 4.06 5.62
N GLY A 149 -10.70 4.50 6.85
CA GLY A 149 -11.75 4.29 7.82
C GLY A 149 -11.75 5.34 8.92
N GLN A 150 -12.67 5.20 9.88
CA GLN A 150 -12.84 6.16 10.96
C GLN A 150 -11.61 6.30 11.84
N HIS A 151 -10.81 5.23 12.01
CA HIS A 151 -9.55 5.27 12.76
C HIS A 151 -8.58 6.32 12.19
N HIS A 152 -8.41 6.40 10.86
CA HIS A 152 -7.57 7.43 10.24
C HIS A 152 -8.09 8.84 10.50
N VAL A 153 -9.41 9.04 10.42
CA VAL A 153 -10.01 10.34 10.73
C VAL A 153 -9.71 10.76 12.16
N ASN A 154 -9.94 9.85 13.11
CA ASN A 154 -9.72 10.10 14.54
C ASN A 154 -8.25 10.43 14.82
N GLU A 155 -7.33 9.61 14.31
CA GLU A 155 -5.90 9.79 14.51
C GLU A 155 -5.36 11.10 13.91
N ILE A 156 -5.84 11.49 12.72
CA ILE A 156 -5.44 12.76 12.10
C ILE A 156 -5.99 13.94 12.90
N ARG A 157 -7.26 13.91 13.30
CA ARG A 157 -7.86 14.98 14.10
C ARG A 157 -7.19 15.14 15.46
N GLU A 158 -6.89 14.04 16.14
CA GLU A 158 -6.16 14.10 17.42
C GLU A 158 -4.72 14.60 17.20
N THR A 159 -4.05 14.17 16.13
CA THR A 159 -2.73 14.70 15.76
C THR A 159 -2.76 16.22 15.51
N GLU A 160 -3.76 16.70 14.78
CA GLU A 160 -3.96 18.12 14.51
C GLU A 160 -4.15 18.90 15.80
N LYS A 161 -4.97 18.39 16.72
CA LYS A 161 -5.24 18.99 18.03
C LYS A 161 -3.97 19.02 18.91
N VAL A 162 -3.30 17.87 19.08
CA VAL A 162 -2.11 17.74 19.94
C VAL A 162 -0.96 18.65 19.49
N TYR A 163 -0.79 18.83 18.18
CA TYR A 163 0.32 19.63 17.64
C TYR A 163 -0.10 21.02 17.12
N GLY A 164 -1.34 21.44 17.32
CA GLY A 164 -1.84 22.75 16.86
C GLY A 164 -1.76 22.94 15.34
N LEU A 165 -2.01 21.89 14.57
CA LEU A 165 -1.87 21.92 13.12
C LEU A 165 -3.15 22.45 12.45
N LYS A 166 -2.99 23.06 11.26
CA LYS A 166 -4.13 23.42 10.42
C LYS A 166 -4.89 22.16 9.99
N SER A 167 -6.22 22.20 10.14
CA SER A 167 -7.08 21.10 9.73
C SER A 167 -7.01 20.84 8.22
N LYS A 168 -6.89 19.55 7.86
CA LYS A 168 -6.88 19.06 6.49
C LYS A 168 -8.28 18.65 6.03
N ASN A 169 -8.48 18.60 4.73
CA ASN A 169 -9.67 17.95 4.19
C ASN A 169 -9.51 16.43 4.34
N LEU A 170 -10.41 15.80 5.07
CA LEU A 170 -10.47 14.34 5.22
C LEU A 170 -11.65 13.81 4.42
N ILE A 171 -11.36 12.91 3.50
CA ILE A 171 -12.39 12.29 2.66
C ILE A 171 -12.53 10.84 3.10
N ASN A 172 -13.74 10.42 3.42
CA ASN A 172 -14.08 9.04 3.70
C ASN A 172 -13.99 8.25 2.38
N TYR A 173 -12.77 7.83 2.05
CA TYR A 173 -12.45 7.25 0.74
C TYR A 173 -12.67 5.74 0.72
N GLY A 174 -12.10 5.04 1.69
CA GLY A 174 -11.98 3.59 1.69
C GLY A 174 -10.57 3.13 1.32
N TYR A 175 -10.45 1.95 0.69
CA TYR A 175 -9.14 1.41 0.32
C TYR A 175 -9.19 0.72 -1.04
N GLY A 176 -8.72 1.39 -2.08
CA GLY A 176 -8.79 0.92 -3.46
C GLY A 176 -8.08 -0.42 -3.69
N ARG A 177 -7.00 -0.73 -2.95
CA ARG A 177 -6.34 -2.03 -3.02
C ARG A 177 -7.26 -3.16 -2.52
N LEU A 178 -8.02 -2.94 -1.44
CA LEU A 178 -9.00 -3.92 -0.96
C LEU A 178 -10.10 -4.13 -2.01
N ASP A 179 -10.61 -3.06 -2.60
CA ASP A 179 -11.64 -3.16 -3.65
C ASP A 179 -11.13 -3.99 -4.84
N THR A 180 -9.85 -3.82 -5.22
CA THR A 180 -9.20 -4.64 -6.26
C THR A 180 -9.16 -6.12 -5.84
N LEU A 181 -8.71 -6.41 -4.63
CA LEU A 181 -8.60 -7.77 -4.12
C LEU A 181 -9.96 -8.48 -4.03
N LEU A 182 -11.01 -7.76 -3.66
CA LEU A 182 -12.38 -8.29 -3.64
C LEU A 182 -12.86 -8.66 -5.05
N GLN A 183 -12.59 -7.81 -6.06
CA GLN A 183 -12.89 -8.11 -7.45
C GLN A 183 -12.08 -9.32 -7.98
N GLU A 184 -10.81 -9.39 -7.63
CA GLU A 184 -9.94 -10.52 -7.97
C GLU A 184 -10.46 -11.83 -7.35
N LYS A 185 -10.91 -11.80 -6.07
CA LYS A 185 -11.50 -12.96 -5.39
C LYS A 185 -12.75 -13.47 -6.11
N GLU A 186 -13.68 -12.59 -6.47
CA GLU A 186 -14.90 -12.96 -7.20
C GLU A 186 -14.57 -13.64 -8.52
N ASN A 187 -13.61 -13.11 -9.28
CA ASN A 187 -13.17 -13.69 -10.55
C ASN A 187 -12.48 -15.04 -10.33
N PHE A 188 -11.64 -15.15 -9.30
CA PHE A 188 -10.92 -16.37 -8.99
C PHE A 188 -11.86 -17.51 -8.56
N GLN A 189 -12.85 -17.24 -7.72
CA GLN A 189 -13.84 -18.25 -7.27
C GLN A 189 -14.70 -18.79 -8.41
N ARG A 190 -14.90 -18.03 -9.49
CA ARG A 190 -15.61 -18.51 -10.69
C ARG A 190 -14.80 -19.54 -11.49
N ILE A 191 -13.47 -19.53 -11.34
CA ILE A 191 -12.55 -20.34 -12.15
C ILE A 191 -12.04 -21.55 -11.34
N ASN A 192 -11.74 -21.37 -10.06
CA ASN A 192 -11.12 -22.38 -9.20
C ASN A 192 -11.82 -22.45 -7.84
N SER A 193 -12.23 -23.65 -7.44
CA SER A 193 -12.92 -23.88 -6.15
C SER A 193 -12.00 -24.44 -5.06
N ASN A 194 -10.78 -24.86 -5.37
CA ASN A 194 -9.91 -25.56 -4.44
C ASN A 194 -8.97 -24.61 -3.67
N ILE A 195 -8.94 -24.81 -2.37
CA ILE A 195 -7.93 -24.22 -1.47
C ILE A 195 -6.83 -25.26 -1.32
N ASP A 196 -5.57 -24.85 -1.61
CA ASP A 196 -4.42 -25.73 -1.44
C ASP A 196 -3.98 -25.75 0.04
N ASP A 197 -3.27 -26.81 0.45
CA ASP A 197 -2.57 -26.88 1.77
C ASP A 197 -1.39 -25.90 1.84
N LEU A 198 -1.64 -24.68 1.43
CA LEU A 198 -0.66 -23.63 1.23
C LEU A 198 -0.73 -22.61 2.36
N VAL A 199 0.36 -22.46 3.08
CA VAL A 199 0.54 -21.42 4.11
C VAL A 199 1.41 -20.31 3.55
N LEU A 200 0.90 -19.08 3.61
CA LEU A 200 1.62 -17.89 3.18
C LEU A 200 2.27 -17.22 4.40
N ILE A 201 3.58 -17.00 4.37
CA ILE A 201 4.30 -16.23 5.40
C ILE A 201 4.70 -14.88 4.80
N ALA A 202 4.14 -13.79 5.31
CA ALA A 202 4.44 -12.44 4.82
C ALA A 202 4.71 -11.47 5.98
N PRO A 203 5.97 -11.43 6.46
CA PRO A 203 6.38 -10.61 7.60
C PRO A 203 6.48 -9.13 7.26
N SER A 204 6.49 -8.30 8.30
CA SER A 204 6.96 -6.92 8.21
C SER A 204 8.49 -6.87 8.03
N TYR A 205 9.10 -5.70 8.10
CA TYR A 205 10.56 -5.52 8.03
C TYR A 205 11.11 -4.89 9.32
N GLY A 206 12.42 -5.03 9.54
CA GLY A 206 13.15 -4.53 10.70
C GLY A 206 13.67 -5.65 11.58
N SER A 207 14.50 -5.32 12.57
CA SER A 207 15.21 -6.30 13.40
C SER A 207 14.32 -7.14 14.33
N ASN A 208 13.08 -6.73 14.55
CA ASN A 208 12.15 -7.40 15.46
C ASN A 208 10.98 -8.08 14.76
N ASN A 209 11.03 -8.24 13.43
CA ASN A 209 9.97 -8.94 12.71
C ASN A 209 10.03 -10.47 12.97
N LEU A 210 8.94 -11.17 12.64
CA LEU A 210 8.82 -12.61 12.87
C LEU A 210 9.95 -13.42 12.20
N LEU A 211 10.41 -12.99 11.02
CA LEU A 211 11.43 -13.73 10.28
C LEU A 211 12.78 -13.70 11.00
N GLU A 212 13.14 -12.55 11.58
CA GLU A 212 14.37 -12.38 12.38
C GLU A 212 14.29 -13.10 13.74
N LYS A 213 13.09 -13.20 14.32
CA LYS A 213 12.90 -13.79 15.66
C LYS A 213 12.77 -15.30 15.62
N CYS A 214 11.95 -15.82 14.74
CA CYS A 214 11.58 -17.24 14.73
C CYS A 214 11.36 -17.84 13.33
N GLY A 215 11.76 -17.13 12.26
CA GLY A 215 11.42 -17.53 10.90
C GLY A 215 11.93 -18.91 10.49
N LEU A 216 13.16 -19.30 10.87
CA LEU A 216 13.72 -20.61 10.55
C LEU A 216 12.96 -21.75 11.25
N GLU A 217 12.59 -21.55 12.52
CA GLU A 217 11.84 -22.52 13.31
C GLU A 217 10.41 -22.66 12.78
N LEU A 218 9.73 -21.56 12.55
CA LEU A 218 8.38 -21.53 12.00
C LEU A 218 8.27 -22.27 10.67
N ILE A 219 9.20 -22.02 9.74
CA ILE A 219 9.23 -22.70 8.44
C ILE A 219 9.46 -24.20 8.63
N ASP A 220 10.37 -24.60 9.51
CA ASP A 220 10.70 -25.99 9.79
C ASP A 220 9.47 -26.77 10.34
N ILE A 221 8.76 -26.18 11.32
CA ILE A 221 7.53 -26.73 11.90
C ILE A 221 6.46 -26.96 10.83
N LEU A 222 6.20 -25.95 10.00
CA LEU A 222 5.18 -26.05 8.95
C LEU A 222 5.51 -27.10 7.89
N LEU A 223 6.76 -27.18 7.45
CA LEU A 223 7.21 -28.17 6.47
C LEU A 223 7.16 -29.59 7.04
N LYS A 224 7.55 -29.80 8.32
CA LYS A 224 7.40 -31.09 9.01
C LYS A 224 5.95 -31.51 9.18
N SER A 225 5.04 -30.57 9.23
CA SER A 225 3.58 -30.80 9.30
C SER A 225 2.94 -30.92 7.90
N ASN A 226 3.74 -31.13 6.85
CA ASN A 226 3.34 -31.36 5.47
C ASN A 226 2.61 -30.19 4.78
N PHE A 227 2.71 -28.97 5.30
CA PHE A 227 2.18 -27.79 4.59
C PHE A 227 3.13 -27.38 3.46
N LYS A 228 2.55 -26.87 2.38
CA LYS A 228 3.28 -26.06 1.40
C LYS A 228 3.48 -24.66 1.96
N VAL A 229 4.70 -24.14 1.92
CA VAL A 229 5.06 -22.85 2.52
C VAL A 229 5.55 -21.91 1.44
N ILE A 230 4.91 -20.76 1.31
CA ILE A 230 5.44 -19.62 0.55
C ILE A 230 5.90 -18.56 1.53
N LEU A 231 7.19 -18.29 1.52
CA LEU A 231 7.75 -17.14 2.23
C LEU A 231 7.89 -15.96 1.28
N ARG A 232 7.23 -14.86 1.60
CA ARG A 232 7.39 -13.58 0.91
C ARG A 232 7.95 -12.53 1.87
N PRO A 233 9.28 -12.36 1.96
CA PRO A 233 9.89 -11.32 2.76
C PRO A 233 9.52 -9.93 2.22
N HIS A 234 9.45 -8.96 3.11
CA HIS A 234 9.36 -7.57 2.68
C HIS A 234 10.61 -7.18 1.85
N PHE A 235 10.47 -6.33 0.83
CA PHE A 235 11.59 -5.95 -0.06
C PHE A 235 12.79 -5.35 0.71
N ARG A 236 12.54 -4.65 1.82
CA ARG A 236 13.61 -4.16 2.70
C ARG A 236 14.35 -5.29 3.40
N THR A 237 13.67 -6.34 3.83
CA THR A 237 14.30 -7.52 4.43
C THR A 237 15.21 -8.23 3.43
N LEU A 238 14.80 -8.35 2.17
CA LEU A 238 15.65 -8.89 1.10
C LEU A 238 16.97 -8.13 0.92
N ARG A 239 16.94 -6.81 1.17
CA ARG A 239 18.11 -5.94 1.07
C ARG A 239 18.93 -5.90 2.36
N ASP A 240 18.24 -5.72 3.51
CA ASP A 240 18.87 -5.35 4.78
C ASP A 240 19.28 -6.60 5.61
N SER A 241 18.61 -7.77 5.39
CA SER A 241 18.84 -9.04 6.11
C SER A 241 19.29 -10.17 5.19
N LYS A 242 20.19 -9.87 4.26
CA LYS A 242 20.63 -10.83 3.23
C LYS A 242 21.12 -12.16 3.81
N LYS A 243 21.90 -12.14 4.89
CA LYS A 243 22.41 -13.35 5.54
C LYS A 243 21.30 -14.28 6.00
N LEU A 244 20.23 -13.75 6.60
CA LEU A 244 19.06 -14.52 7.01
C LEU A 244 18.35 -15.15 5.81
N ILE A 245 18.16 -14.38 4.76
CA ILE A 245 17.54 -14.88 3.52
C ILE A 245 18.36 -15.99 2.89
N ASP A 246 19.70 -15.85 2.86
CA ASP A 246 20.60 -16.86 2.33
C ASP A 246 20.56 -18.15 3.20
N SER A 247 20.55 -18.04 4.54
CA SER A 247 20.39 -19.19 5.45
C SER A 247 19.07 -19.93 5.25
N ILE A 248 17.96 -19.19 5.09
CA ILE A 248 16.64 -19.79 4.79
C ILE A 248 16.69 -20.54 3.46
N LYS A 249 17.27 -19.94 2.43
CA LYS A 249 17.41 -20.55 1.11
C LYS A 249 18.31 -21.80 1.14
N GLU A 250 19.40 -21.76 1.88
CA GLU A 250 20.30 -22.91 2.06
C GLU A 250 19.58 -24.07 2.75
N LYS A 251 18.85 -23.79 3.85
CA LYS A 251 18.17 -24.82 4.65
C LYS A 251 16.96 -25.41 3.93
N PHE A 252 16.13 -24.59 3.29
CA PHE A 252 14.83 -25.02 2.78
C PHE A 252 14.68 -24.97 1.26
N GLY A 253 15.62 -24.36 0.53
CA GLY A 253 15.48 -24.11 -0.90
C GLY A 253 15.41 -25.35 -1.79
N LYS A 254 15.78 -26.53 -1.27
CA LYS A 254 15.67 -27.82 -1.97
C LYS A 254 14.37 -28.57 -1.62
N ASN A 255 13.60 -28.09 -0.65
CA ASN A 255 12.35 -28.73 -0.27
C ASN A 255 11.27 -28.39 -1.31
N PRO A 256 10.60 -29.37 -1.94
CA PRO A 256 9.59 -29.13 -2.97
C PRO A 256 8.34 -28.38 -2.44
N ASN A 257 8.12 -28.42 -1.13
CA ASN A 257 7.01 -27.73 -0.46
C ASN A 257 7.39 -26.31 0.01
N PHE A 258 8.59 -25.80 -0.32
CA PHE A 258 9.04 -24.47 0.07
C PHE A 258 9.30 -23.57 -1.13
N VAL A 259 8.73 -22.37 -1.13
CA VAL A 259 8.98 -21.32 -2.13
C VAL A 259 9.39 -20.03 -1.46
N LEU A 260 10.51 -19.46 -1.86
CA LEU A 260 10.94 -18.11 -1.49
C LEU A 260 10.53 -17.13 -2.61
N GLU A 261 9.45 -16.40 -2.41
CA GLU A 261 8.94 -15.38 -3.35
C GLU A 261 9.58 -14.02 -3.07
N LYS A 262 10.27 -13.45 -4.06
CA LYS A 262 10.99 -12.17 -3.93
C LYS A 262 10.22 -10.98 -4.49
N GLY A 263 9.12 -11.25 -5.15
CA GLY A 263 8.31 -10.25 -5.85
C GLY A 263 6.94 -10.00 -5.24
N ILE A 264 6.01 -9.67 -6.12
CA ILE A 264 4.59 -9.61 -5.80
C ILE A 264 4.06 -11.04 -5.80
N ILE A 265 3.35 -11.43 -4.73
CA ILE A 265 2.72 -12.75 -4.65
C ILE A 265 1.78 -12.90 -5.85
N PRO A 266 1.95 -13.96 -6.66
CA PRO A 266 1.01 -14.27 -7.72
C PRO A 266 -0.43 -14.36 -7.16
N SER A 267 -1.39 -13.80 -7.87
CA SER A 267 -2.79 -13.72 -7.40
C SER A 267 -3.37 -15.09 -7.04
N ASN A 268 -3.07 -16.12 -7.85
CA ASN A 268 -3.50 -17.49 -7.56
C ASN A 268 -2.94 -18.04 -6.24
N MET A 269 -1.68 -17.78 -5.90
CA MET A 269 -1.07 -18.23 -4.65
C MET A 269 -1.69 -17.52 -3.45
N PHE A 270 -2.00 -16.23 -3.57
CA PHE A 270 -2.68 -15.47 -2.54
C PHE A 270 -4.10 -16.01 -2.30
N HIS A 271 -4.84 -16.28 -3.37
CA HIS A 271 -6.22 -16.76 -3.29
C HIS A 271 -6.35 -18.23 -2.88
N ASN A 272 -5.36 -19.08 -3.21
CA ASN A 272 -5.39 -20.50 -2.85
C ASN A 272 -4.85 -20.80 -1.44
N SER A 273 -4.15 -19.86 -0.78
CA SER A 273 -3.59 -20.13 0.52
C SER A 273 -4.68 -20.36 1.59
N LEU A 274 -4.47 -21.34 2.48
CA LEU A 274 -5.32 -21.63 3.62
C LEU A 274 -5.39 -20.46 4.60
N CYS A 275 -4.22 -19.97 4.96
CA CYS A 275 -4.04 -18.87 5.90
C CYS A 275 -2.79 -18.06 5.57
N LEU A 276 -2.72 -16.91 6.20
CA LEU A 276 -1.55 -16.05 6.25
C LEU A 276 -0.94 -16.09 7.65
N ILE A 277 0.37 -16.28 7.74
CA ILE A 277 1.15 -16.03 8.96
C ILE A 277 1.89 -14.71 8.79
N SER A 278 1.73 -13.80 9.72
CA SER A 278 2.29 -12.46 9.66
C SER A 278 2.60 -11.91 11.05
N ASP A 279 3.04 -10.69 11.11
CA ASP A 279 3.26 -9.92 12.33
C ASP A 279 2.56 -8.56 12.23
N TRP A 280 3.29 -7.46 12.28
CA TRP A 280 2.81 -6.09 12.13
C TRP A 280 2.89 -5.62 10.65
N SER A 281 2.45 -6.44 9.72
CA SER A 281 2.46 -6.14 8.28
C SER A 281 1.07 -5.79 7.75
N GLY A 282 0.96 -4.72 6.96
CA GLY A 282 -0.30 -4.25 6.39
C GLY A 282 -1.04 -5.28 5.52
N ILE A 283 -0.31 -6.24 4.93
CA ILE A 283 -0.89 -7.33 4.13
C ILE A 283 -1.84 -8.22 4.95
N SER A 284 -1.68 -8.27 6.27
CA SER A 284 -2.52 -9.08 7.15
C SER A 284 -4.00 -8.68 7.08
N LEU A 285 -4.29 -7.37 7.12
CA LEU A 285 -5.65 -6.89 6.96
C LEU A 285 -6.15 -6.99 5.51
N GLU A 286 -5.27 -6.80 4.53
CA GLU A 286 -5.61 -7.04 3.11
C GLU A 286 -6.06 -8.48 2.90
N TYR A 287 -5.29 -9.44 3.45
CA TYR A 287 -5.60 -10.86 3.37
C TYR A 287 -6.92 -11.20 4.06
N ALA A 288 -7.05 -10.84 5.35
CA ALA A 288 -8.24 -11.13 6.13
C ALA A 288 -9.49 -10.56 5.48
N PHE A 289 -9.46 -9.28 5.10
CA PHE A 289 -10.63 -8.58 4.59
C PHE A 289 -10.99 -8.97 3.15
N ALA A 290 -10.00 -9.26 2.31
CA ALA A 290 -10.27 -9.67 0.94
C ALA A 290 -10.76 -11.12 0.89
N LEU A 291 -10.04 -12.04 1.52
CA LEU A 291 -10.31 -13.48 1.41
C LEU A 291 -11.31 -14.00 2.45
N GLU A 292 -11.56 -13.21 3.51
CA GLU A 292 -12.41 -13.62 4.65
C GLU A 292 -11.86 -14.88 5.31
N ARG A 293 -10.52 -14.91 5.45
CA ARG A 293 -9.75 -15.98 6.07
C ARG A 293 -8.96 -15.46 7.26
N PRO A 294 -8.77 -16.26 8.32
CA PRO A 294 -8.03 -15.84 9.50
C PRO A 294 -6.54 -15.65 9.20
N VAL A 295 -5.91 -14.80 10.00
CA VAL A 295 -4.48 -14.56 10.00
C VAL A 295 -3.88 -15.06 11.30
N PHE A 296 -2.72 -15.72 11.23
CA PHE A 296 -1.90 -16.06 12.37
C PHE A 296 -0.88 -14.96 12.60
N PHE A 297 -1.05 -14.20 13.67
CA PHE A 297 -0.17 -13.11 14.04
C PHE A 297 0.86 -13.61 15.05
N ILE A 298 2.11 -13.68 14.66
CA ILE A 298 3.20 -13.95 15.59
C ILE A 298 3.44 -12.71 16.43
N ASP A 299 3.36 -12.90 17.76
CA ASP A 299 3.49 -11.78 18.71
C ASP A 299 4.96 -11.44 18.93
N VAL A 300 5.42 -10.50 18.12
CA VAL A 300 6.74 -9.89 18.17
C VAL A 300 6.60 -8.42 18.58
N PRO A 301 7.66 -7.76 19.04
CA PRO A 301 7.60 -6.36 19.44
C PRO A 301 7.00 -5.47 18.35
N LYS A 302 6.06 -4.60 18.76
CA LYS A 302 5.37 -3.70 17.85
C LYS A 302 6.35 -2.78 17.13
N LYS A 303 6.13 -2.60 15.83
CA LYS A 303 6.92 -1.67 15.03
C LYS A 303 6.42 -0.25 15.21
N ILE A 304 7.24 0.59 15.82
CA ILE A 304 6.96 1.99 16.05
C ILE A 304 7.99 2.84 15.31
N ASN A 305 7.52 3.70 14.39
CA ASN A 305 8.38 4.63 13.65
C ASN A 305 8.26 6.07 14.18
N ASN A 306 7.21 6.36 14.95
CA ASN A 306 7.03 7.66 15.61
C ASN A 306 7.25 7.51 17.12
N PRO A 307 8.35 8.01 17.67
CA PRO A 307 8.62 7.93 19.13
C PRO A 307 7.60 8.70 19.97
N ASP A 308 6.91 9.67 19.38
CA ASP A 308 5.89 10.49 20.05
C ASP A 308 4.47 9.92 19.90
N PHE A 309 4.30 8.67 19.46
CA PHE A 309 2.98 8.12 19.13
C PHE A 309 2.01 8.11 20.32
N GLU A 310 2.52 7.92 21.54
CA GLU A 310 1.71 7.89 22.77
C GLU A 310 1.09 9.26 23.11
N LYS A 311 1.62 10.35 22.55
CA LYS A 311 1.00 11.69 22.69
C LYS A 311 -0.32 11.82 21.93
N ILE A 312 -0.55 10.92 20.98
CA ILE A 312 -1.80 10.84 20.25
C ILE A 312 -2.68 9.83 20.97
N HIS A 313 -3.69 10.30 21.66
CA HIS A 313 -4.56 9.47 22.50
C HIS A 313 -5.57 8.67 21.65
N CYS A 314 -5.03 7.84 20.76
CA CYS A 314 -5.80 6.91 19.93
C CYS A 314 -5.21 5.51 20.04
N GLU A 315 -6.05 4.52 20.24
CA GLU A 315 -5.62 3.12 20.13
C GLU A 315 -5.34 2.77 18.67
N THR A 316 -4.29 1.99 18.46
CA THR A 316 -3.96 1.53 17.11
C THR A 316 -4.87 0.39 16.70
N ILE A 317 -5.46 0.51 15.50
CA ILE A 317 -6.43 -0.47 15.00
C ILE A 317 -5.85 -1.88 14.95
N GLU A 318 -4.60 -2.02 14.54
CA GLU A 318 -3.94 -3.31 14.43
C GLU A 318 -3.78 -4.03 15.77
N THR A 319 -3.74 -3.30 16.89
CA THR A 319 -3.66 -3.93 18.22
C THR A 319 -4.96 -4.65 18.58
N ASN A 320 -6.10 -4.03 18.29
CA ASN A 320 -7.40 -4.56 18.64
C ASN A 320 -7.86 -5.61 17.64
N ILE A 321 -7.70 -5.34 16.35
CA ILE A 321 -8.29 -6.15 15.29
C ILE A 321 -7.62 -7.52 15.09
N ARG A 322 -6.33 -7.68 15.48
CA ARG A 322 -5.58 -8.94 15.28
C ARG A 322 -6.31 -10.15 15.91
N ARG A 323 -6.84 -10.00 17.13
CA ARG A 323 -7.59 -11.07 17.84
C ARG A 323 -8.98 -11.30 17.26
N GLU A 324 -9.51 -10.34 16.55
CA GLU A 324 -10.84 -10.43 15.95
C GLU A 324 -10.79 -11.06 14.55
N VAL A 325 -9.69 -10.90 13.80
CA VAL A 325 -9.56 -11.45 12.44
C VAL A 325 -8.63 -12.66 12.36
N GLY A 326 -8.18 -13.20 13.52
CA GLY A 326 -7.28 -14.33 13.52
C GLY A 326 -6.80 -14.74 14.91
N TYR A 327 -5.64 -15.35 14.95
CA TYR A 327 -4.99 -15.85 16.16
C TYR A 327 -3.73 -15.03 16.44
N VAL A 328 -3.50 -14.66 17.69
CA VAL A 328 -2.25 -14.06 18.15
C VAL A 328 -1.48 -15.14 18.90
N ILE A 329 -0.31 -15.51 18.41
CA ILE A 329 0.50 -16.64 18.89
C ILE A 329 1.84 -16.11 19.35
N SER A 330 2.27 -16.50 20.54
CA SER A 330 3.59 -16.20 21.07
C SER A 330 4.68 -16.81 20.18
N SER A 331 5.80 -16.11 20.01
CA SER A 331 6.97 -16.67 19.32
C SER A 331 7.57 -17.91 20.01
N ASN A 332 7.15 -18.21 21.25
CA ASN A 332 7.55 -19.40 22.01
C ASN A 332 6.53 -20.56 21.92
N GLU A 333 5.43 -20.39 21.18
CA GLU A 333 4.31 -21.35 21.06
C GLU A 333 4.04 -21.74 19.60
N LEU A 334 5.08 -21.76 18.78
CA LEU A 334 4.93 -22.01 17.32
C LEU A 334 4.45 -23.42 17.00
N GLU A 335 4.72 -24.40 17.87
CA GLU A 335 4.30 -25.80 17.72
C GLU A 335 2.76 -25.98 17.71
N GLU A 336 2.00 -25.01 18.20
CA GLU A 336 0.53 -25.03 18.18
C GLU A 336 -0.06 -24.65 16.81
N ILE A 337 0.75 -24.02 15.93
CA ILE A 337 0.26 -23.45 14.67
C ILE A 337 -0.34 -24.51 13.74
N PRO A 338 0.33 -25.66 13.50
CA PRO A 338 -0.22 -26.70 12.62
C PRO A 338 -1.59 -27.21 13.04
N GLU A 339 -1.79 -27.49 14.33
CA GLU A 339 -3.08 -27.93 14.87
C GLU A 339 -4.16 -26.86 14.68
N LYS A 340 -3.84 -25.60 15.00
CA LYS A 340 -4.76 -24.48 14.80
C LYS A 340 -5.11 -24.25 13.31
N ILE A 341 -4.16 -24.47 12.38
CA ILE A 341 -4.45 -24.41 10.95
C ILE A 341 -5.42 -25.52 10.55
N ASN A 342 -5.19 -26.75 11.01
CA ASN A 342 -6.08 -27.88 10.70
C ASN A 342 -7.51 -27.63 11.23
N SER A 343 -7.65 -27.02 12.41
CA SER A 343 -8.95 -26.68 13.00
C SER A 343 -9.72 -25.56 12.25
N LEU A 344 -9.06 -24.83 11.33
CA LEU A 344 -9.74 -23.80 10.54
C LEU A 344 -10.88 -24.35 9.67
N PHE A 345 -10.75 -25.59 9.20
CA PHE A 345 -11.77 -26.22 8.36
C PHE A 345 -13.10 -26.34 9.07
N GLU A 346 -13.09 -26.55 10.38
CA GLU A 346 -14.29 -26.68 11.21
C GLU A 346 -14.97 -25.33 11.51
N ASN A 347 -14.22 -24.22 11.44
CA ASN A 347 -14.67 -22.90 11.88
C ASN A 347 -14.73 -21.85 10.77
N THR A 348 -14.60 -22.24 9.51
CA THR A 348 -14.47 -21.34 8.36
C THR A 348 -15.61 -20.32 8.27
N ASP A 349 -16.86 -20.74 8.43
CA ASP A 349 -18.03 -19.85 8.26
C ASP A 349 -18.17 -18.83 9.38
N LYS A 350 -17.79 -19.21 10.60
CA LYS A 350 -17.76 -18.29 11.74
C LYS A 350 -16.76 -17.16 11.51
N PHE A 351 -15.54 -17.50 11.09
CA PHE A 351 -14.52 -16.49 10.76
C PHE A 351 -14.94 -15.59 9.61
N ARG A 352 -15.52 -16.14 8.55
CA ARG A 352 -16.02 -15.35 7.42
C ARG A 352 -17.01 -14.28 7.87
N LYS A 353 -18.02 -14.67 8.64
CA LYS A 353 -19.04 -13.74 9.14
C LYS A 353 -18.41 -12.64 9.98
N GLN A 354 -17.57 -13.02 10.92
CA GLN A 354 -16.89 -12.10 11.83
C GLN A 354 -16.01 -11.10 11.04
N ILE A 355 -15.17 -11.59 10.14
CA ILE A 355 -14.27 -10.75 9.33
C ILE A 355 -15.07 -9.78 8.45
N ARG A 356 -16.20 -10.19 7.86
CA ARG A 356 -17.09 -9.30 7.09
C ARG A 356 -17.66 -8.17 7.94
N GLU A 357 -18.10 -8.47 9.14
CA GLU A 357 -18.64 -7.47 10.06
C GLU A 357 -17.56 -6.47 10.47
N ILE A 358 -16.37 -6.94 10.81
CA ILE A 358 -15.23 -6.10 11.17
C ILE A 358 -14.82 -5.22 9.99
N ARG A 359 -14.66 -5.80 8.80
CA ARG A 359 -14.35 -5.06 7.56
C ARG A 359 -15.34 -3.93 7.31
N SER A 360 -16.65 -4.21 7.44
CA SER A 360 -17.70 -3.22 7.19
C SER A 360 -17.69 -2.05 8.19
N LYS A 361 -17.22 -2.29 9.42
CA LYS A 361 -17.05 -1.25 10.44
C LYS A 361 -15.73 -0.49 10.30
N THR A 362 -14.73 -1.12 9.68
CA THR A 362 -13.36 -0.61 9.62
C THR A 362 -13.09 0.22 8.39
N VAL A 363 -13.63 -0.16 7.22
CA VAL A 363 -13.29 0.42 5.92
C VAL A 363 -14.48 1.15 5.33
N PHE A 364 -14.27 2.42 4.94
CA PHE A 364 -15.28 3.22 4.25
C PHE A 364 -15.51 2.72 2.81
N ASN A 365 -16.71 2.92 2.30
CA ASN A 365 -17.06 2.80 0.88
C ASN A 365 -16.51 1.55 0.16
N ILE A 366 -16.57 0.39 0.81
CA ILE A 366 -16.10 -0.88 0.25
C ILE A 366 -16.72 -1.10 -1.15
N GLY A 367 -15.89 -1.38 -2.13
CA GLY A 367 -16.29 -1.55 -3.54
C GLY A 367 -16.59 -0.24 -4.29
N LYS A 368 -16.52 0.93 -3.62
CA LYS A 368 -16.88 2.23 -4.18
C LYS A 368 -15.81 3.31 -3.95
N SER A 369 -14.64 2.96 -3.40
CA SER A 369 -13.60 3.93 -3.07
C SER A 369 -13.18 4.78 -4.27
N ALA A 370 -12.99 4.15 -5.42
CA ALA A 370 -12.61 4.83 -6.65
C ALA A 370 -13.62 5.91 -7.09
N ILE A 371 -14.91 5.61 -6.99
CA ILE A 371 -15.99 6.55 -7.34
C ILE A 371 -15.95 7.79 -6.42
N VAL A 372 -15.75 7.57 -5.12
CA VAL A 372 -15.66 8.66 -4.13
C VAL A 372 -14.45 9.54 -4.42
N GLY A 373 -13.29 8.93 -4.63
CA GLY A 373 -12.05 9.66 -4.92
C GLY A 373 -12.11 10.43 -6.23
N ALA A 374 -12.64 9.82 -7.29
CA ALA A 374 -12.77 10.45 -8.60
C ALA A 374 -13.70 11.67 -8.55
N LYS A 375 -14.87 11.57 -7.91
CA LYS A 375 -15.78 12.70 -7.71
C LYS A 375 -15.11 13.86 -6.97
N TYR A 376 -14.31 13.56 -5.95
CA TYR A 376 -13.59 14.59 -5.21
C TYR A 376 -12.51 15.25 -6.07
N ILE A 377 -11.73 14.48 -6.84
CA ILE A 377 -10.72 15.01 -7.75
C ILE A 377 -11.34 15.95 -8.78
N VAL A 378 -12.45 15.54 -9.41
CA VAL A 378 -13.17 16.37 -10.38
C VAL A 378 -13.63 17.67 -9.74
N LYS A 379 -14.23 17.61 -8.55
CA LYS A 379 -14.65 18.80 -7.80
C LYS A 379 -13.50 19.81 -7.63
N ILE A 380 -12.32 19.37 -7.18
CA ILE A 380 -11.15 20.26 -7.01
C ILE A 380 -10.69 20.87 -8.33
N VAL A 381 -10.68 20.08 -9.40
CA VAL A 381 -10.30 20.57 -10.74
C VAL A 381 -11.28 21.64 -11.23
N ASP A 382 -12.57 21.47 -10.99
CA ASP A 382 -13.61 22.42 -11.44
C ASP A 382 -13.65 23.71 -10.60
N GLU A 383 -13.50 23.59 -9.27
CA GLU A 383 -13.39 24.76 -8.37
C GLU A 383 -12.20 25.63 -8.75
N SER A 384 -11.08 25.03 -9.15
CA SER A 384 -9.90 25.79 -9.62
C SER A 384 -10.10 26.47 -10.97
N LYS A 385 -11.02 26.00 -11.82
CA LYS A 385 -11.41 26.70 -13.07
C LYS A 385 -12.24 27.95 -12.77
N ALA A 386 -13.12 27.88 -11.76
CA ALA A 386 -13.97 29.00 -11.38
C ALA A 386 -13.16 30.18 -10.80
N MET A 387 -12.13 29.89 -9.98
CA MET A 387 -11.25 30.91 -9.40
C MET A 387 -10.36 31.63 -10.43
N HIS A 388 -10.11 31.07 -11.61
CA HIS A 388 -9.35 31.72 -12.67
C HIS A 388 -10.20 32.53 -13.65
N LYS A 389 -11.53 32.56 -13.48
CA LYS A 389 -12.45 33.36 -14.28
C LYS A 389 -12.92 34.63 -13.57
N LEU A 390 -12.54 34.82 -12.32
CA LEU A 390 -12.71 36.04 -11.52
C LEU A 390 -11.38 36.81 -11.44
#